data_a31bf1d434b9a7f8ae33d118ad16b42a
#
_entry.id   a31bf1d434b9a7f8ae33d118ad16b42a
#
_cell.length_a   1.000
_cell.length_b   1.000
_cell.length_c   1.000
_cell.angle_alpha   90.00
_cell.angle_beta   90.00
_cell.angle_gamma   90.00
#
_symmetry.space_group_name_H-M   'P 1'
#
loop_
_entity.id
_entity.type
_entity.pdbx_description
1 polymer ?
#
loop_
_entity_poly.entity_id
_entity_poly.type
_entity_poly.pdbx_seq_one_letter_code
_entity_poly.pdbx_strand_id
1 'polypeptide(L)'
;MPKIVVLVKFTPDLTGDRSFLADGTVDRLSVAGRLSELDEHAAEQALQVQESCAGSELVYLTMGPDGATDALRKALSLGGDAAVHVRDDALHGSDAFATSLVLAAAIGRLGFDLVLTGMASTDAGMGVVPALLAERLAVPQVTFAGRLTVSGGTVEILRDSDTVSETVAGGRRAGSSGLLTHRGRLR
;
A
#
# COMPACT_ATOMS: atom_id res chain seq x y z
N MET A 1 -7.22 -5.40 -19.23
CA MET A 1 -5.85 -5.45 -18.67
C MET A 1 -5.97 -5.32 -17.16
N PRO A 2 -5.36 -6.20 -16.38
CA PRO A 2 -5.44 -6.09 -14.92
C PRO A 2 -4.77 -4.79 -14.45
N LYS A 3 -5.42 -4.08 -13.52
CA LYS A 3 -4.85 -2.89 -12.91
C LYS A 3 -4.47 -3.17 -11.45
N ILE A 4 -3.19 -2.96 -11.14
CA ILE A 4 -2.61 -3.13 -9.82
C ILE A 4 -2.42 -1.74 -9.22
N VAL A 5 -3.03 -1.48 -8.07
CA VAL A 5 -2.83 -0.25 -7.31
C VAL A 5 -1.97 -0.56 -6.08
N VAL A 6 -0.87 0.13 -5.93
CA VAL A 6 0.03 -0.02 -4.77
C VAL A 6 -0.06 1.22 -3.91
N LEU A 7 -0.45 1.06 -2.66
CA LEU A 7 -0.41 2.16 -1.70
C LEU A 7 0.99 2.36 -1.17
N VAL A 8 1.46 3.58 -1.23
CA VAL A 8 2.77 3.98 -0.72
C VAL A 8 2.61 5.19 0.19
N LYS A 9 3.34 5.22 1.28
CA LYS A 9 3.29 6.28 2.26
C LYS A 9 4.60 7.03 2.36
N PHE A 10 4.52 8.35 2.40
CA PHE A 10 5.62 9.22 2.78
C PHE A 10 5.70 9.28 4.30
N THR A 11 6.81 8.85 4.88
CA THR A 11 7.04 8.79 6.32
C THR A 11 8.31 9.55 6.68
N PRO A 12 8.38 10.16 7.88
CA PRO A 12 9.63 10.69 8.41
C PRO A 12 10.69 9.58 8.52
N ASP A 13 11.95 9.91 8.26
CA ASP A 13 13.05 8.97 8.42
C ASP A 13 13.10 8.46 9.86
N LEU A 14 13.27 7.14 10.02
CA LEU A 14 13.31 6.47 11.32
C LEU A 14 14.55 6.87 12.15
N THR A 15 15.62 7.29 11.49
CA THR A 15 16.90 7.66 12.12
C THR A 15 16.94 9.11 12.61
N GLY A 16 15.97 9.94 12.19
CA GLY A 16 15.88 11.35 12.59
C GLY A 16 15.11 11.55 13.90
N ASP A 17 15.39 12.67 14.56
CA ASP A 17 14.61 13.11 15.73
C ASP A 17 13.21 13.52 15.30
N ARG A 18 12.21 12.78 15.77
CA ARG A 18 10.81 13.01 15.45
C ARG A 18 10.14 13.84 16.53
N SER A 19 9.35 14.82 16.11
CA SER A 19 8.57 15.68 16.97
C SER A 19 7.09 15.70 16.59
N PHE A 20 6.30 16.26 17.48
CA PHE A 20 4.89 16.53 17.23
C PHE A 20 4.66 18.04 17.11
N LEU A 21 3.75 18.43 16.26
CA LEU A 21 3.24 19.77 16.17
C LEU A 21 2.33 20.08 17.38
N ALA A 22 1.99 21.35 17.59
CA ALA A 22 1.15 21.78 18.70
C ALA A 22 -0.27 21.16 18.67
N ASP A 23 -0.74 20.72 17.52
CA ASP A 23 -2.02 20.03 17.32
C ASP A 23 -1.95 18.51 17.56
N GLY A 24 -0.77 17.99 17.97
CA GLY A 24 -0.55 16.57 18.21
C GLY A 24 -0.27 15.73 16.96
N THR A 25 -0.19 16.33 15.78
CA THR A 25 0.20 15.62 14.57
C THR A 25 1.72 15.50 14.47
N VAL A 26 2.19 14.48 13.73
CA VAL A 26 3.64 14.29 13.48
C VAL A 26 4.18 15.44 12.63
N ASP A 27 5.25 16.08 13.10
CA ASP A 27 5.98 17.06 12.30
C ASP A 27 6.78 16.35 11.20
N ARG A 28 6.19 16.32 10.01
CA ARG A 28 6.77 15.65 8.83
C ARG A 28 7.80 16.50 8.09
N LEU A 29 7.98 17.76 8.51
CA LEU A 29 8.91 18.70 7.88
C LEU A 29 10.21 18.85 8.66
N SER A 30 10.24 18.46 9.94
CA SER A 30 11.42 18.58 10.81
C SER A 30 12.55 17.62 10.41
N VAL A 31 12.24 16.54 9.71
CA VAL A 31 13.21 15.53 9.28
C VAL A 31 12.97 15.18 7.80
N ALA A 32 14.00 14.63 7.16
CA ALA A 32 13.84 14.11 5.81
C ALA A 32 12.73 13.04 5.77
N GLY A 33 11.85 13.15 4.80
CA GLY A 33 10.84 12.13 4.56
C GLY A 33 11.30 11.15 3.49
N ARG A 34 10.76 9.95 3.54
CA ARG A 34 11.07 8.87 2.60
C ARG A 34 9.86 8.00 2.31
N LEU A 35 9.97 7.16 1.31
CA LEU A 35 9.04 6.04 1.09
C LEU A 35 9.13 5.09 2.30
N SER A 36 7.98 4.68 2.85
CA SER A 36 7.92 3.68 3.92
C SER A 36 8.57 2.37 3.46
N GLU A 37 9.49 1.84 4.24
CA GLU A 37 10.24 0.62 3.92
C GLU A 37 9.32 -0.59 3.72
N LEU A 38 8.22 -0.67 4.48
CA LEU A 38 7.23 -1.74 4.32
C LEU A 38 6.49 -1.64 2.99
N ASP A 39 6.35 -0.42 2.44
CA ASP A 39 5.72 -0.21 1.15
C ASP A 39 6.68 -0.49 -0.01
N GLU A 40 8.00 -0.39 0.19
CA GLU A 40 9.00 -0.84 -0.80
C GLU A 40 8.84 -2.33 -1.10
N HIS A 41 8.61 -3.16 -0.08
CA HIS A 41 8.34 -4.59 -0.28
C HIS A 41 7.03 -4.83 -1.03
N ALA A 42 5.99 -4.05 -0.76
CA ALA A 42 4.73 -4.15 -1.49
C ALA A 42 4.91 -3.75 -2.97
N ALA A 43 5.71 -2.71 -3.23
CA ALA A 43 6.06 -2.28 -4.59
C ALA A 43 6.84 -3.36 -5.35
N GLU A 44 7.83 -3.99 -4.72
CA GLU A 44 8.58 -5.08 -5.33
C GLU A 44 7.69 -6.28 -5.68
N GLN A 45 6.80 -6.69 -4.77
CA GLN A 45 5.85 -7.77 -5.06
C GLN A 45 4.87 -7.41 -6.18
N ALA A 46 4.46 -6.13 -6.27
CA ALA A 46 3.60 -5.66 -7.35
C ALA A 46 4.30 -5.73 -8.71
N LEU A 47 5.59 -5.40 -8.77
CA LEU A 47 6.40 -5.51 -9.99
C LEU A 47 6.53 -6.97 -10.44
N GLN A 48 6.76 -7.90 -9.51
CA GLN A 48 6.80 -9.34 -9.82
C GLN A 48 5.46 -9.85 -10.36
N VAL A 49 4.33 -9.36 -9.80
CA VAL A 49 2.99 -9.66 -10.34
C VAL A 49 2.82 -9.07 -11.73
N GLN A 50 3.25 -7.83 -11.95
CA GLN A 50 3.17 -7.17 -13.24
C GLN A 50 3.97 -7.95 -14.31
N GLU A 51 5.17 -8.39 -14.00
CA GLU A 51 6.02 -9.19 -14.89
C GLU A 51 5.36 -10.54 -15.25
N SER A 52 4.69 -11.17 -14.28
CA SER A 52 4.01 -12.45 -14.50
C SER A 52 2.67 -12.33 -15.22
N CYS A 53 2.05 -11.15 -15.22
CA CYS A 53 0.75 -10.87 -15.79
C CYS A 53 0.87 -9.90 -16.97
N ALA A 54 1.17 -10.41 -18.16
CA ALA A 54 1.36 -9.59 -19.37
C ALA A 54 0.20 -8.61 -19.58
N GLY A 55 0.55 -7.34 -19.83
CA GLY A 55 -0.40 -6.28 -20.09
C GLY A 55 -1.09 -5.71 -18.84
N SER A 56 -0.62 -6.01 -17.64
CA SER A 56 -1.10 -5.33 -16.42
C SER A 56 -0.53 -3.91 -16.34
N GLU A 57 -1.31 -3.00 -15.74
CA GLU A 57 -0.94 -1.63 -15.41
C GLU A 57 -0.69 -1.54 -13.90
N LEU A 58 0.45 -0.97 -13.50
CA LEU A 58 0.83 -0.75 -12.10
C LEU A 58 0.81 0.74 -11.78
N VAL A 59 -0.03 1.13 -10.82
CA VAL A 59 -0.22 2.52 -10.40
C VAL A 59 0.09 2.65 -8.91
N TYR A 60 1.02 3.53 -8.56
CA TYR A 60 1.25 3.90 -7.17
C TYR A 60 0.27 4.98 -6.73
N LEU A 61 -0.23 4.88 -5.51
CA LEU A 61 -1.16 5.84 -4.92
C LEU A 61 -0.67 6.25 -3.53
N THR A 62 -0.56 7.55 -3.31
CA THR A 62 -0.29 8.13 -1.99
C THR A 62 -1.31 9.20 -1.63
N MET A 63 -1.52 9.38 -0.33
CA MET A 63 -2.22 10.52 0.25
C MET A 63 -1.29 11.22 1.24
N GLY A 64 -1.05 12.49 1.05
CA GLY A 64 -0.14 13.22 1.93
C GLY A 64 0.18 14.64 1.47
N PRO A 65 1.04 15.35 2.20
CA PRO A 65 1.49 16.69 1.88
C PRO A 65 2.36 16.71 0.61
N ASP A 66 2.79 17.86 0.16
CA ASP A 66 3.61 18.06 -1.05
C ASP A 66 4.83 17.13 -1.12
N GLY A 67 5.52 16.95 0.00
CA GLY A 67 6.69 16.07 0.11
C GLY A 67 6.39 14.61 -0.22
N ALA A 68 5.12 14.17 -0.17
CA ALA A 68 4.76 12.80 -0.54
C ALA A 68 5.02 12.49 -2.03
N THR A 69 5.21 13.51 -2.86
CA THR A 69 5.66 13.34 -4.25
C THR A 69 7.01 12.63 -4.34
N ASP A 70 7.89 12.81 -3.36
CA ASP A 70 9.21 12.16 -3.36
C ASP A 70 9.10 10.65 -3.11
N ALA A 71 8.14 10.22 -2.27
CA ALA A 71 7.84 8.79 -2.12
C ALA A 71 7.33 8.18 -3.42
N LEU A 72 6.47 8.89 -4.18
CA LEU A 72 6.01 8.44 -5.49
C LEU A 72 7.14 8.36 -6.52
N ARG A 73 8.02 9.37 -6.56
CA ARG A 73 9.20 9.34 -7.44
C ARG A 73 10.12 8.16 -7.12
N LYS A 74 10.33 7.90 -5.83
CA LYS A 74 11.11 6.74 -5.39
C LYS A 74 10.44 5.44 -5.82
N ALA A 75 9.13 5.28 -5.61
CA ALA A 75 8.39 4.09 -6.05
C ALA A 75 8.48 3.90 -7.57
N LEU A 76 8.24 4.96 -8.36
CA LEU A 76 8.39 4.90 -9.82
C LEU A 76 9.82 4.59 -10.28
N SER A 77 10.84 4.94 -9.50
CA SER A 77 12.23 4.56 -9.82
C SER A 77 12.52 3.07 -9.69
N LEU A 78 11.68 2.33 -8.96
CA LEU A 78 11.72 0.87 -8.87
C LEU A 78 11.06 0.21 -10.09
N GLY A 79 10.11 0.90 -10.72
CA GLY A 79 9.31 0.45 -11.87
C GLY A 79 7.86 0.92 -11.74
N GLY A 80 6.98 0.41 -12.63
CA GLY A 80 5.56 0.79 -12.66
C GLY A 80 5.25 1.85 -13.72
N ASP A 81 3.96 2.07 -13.99
CA ASP A 81 3.50 2.83 -15.15
C ASP A 81 3.05 4.26 -14.80
N ALA A 82 2.48 4.45 -13.63
CA ALA A 82 1.92 5.74 -13.21
C ALA A 82 1.92 5.91 -11.69
N ALA A 83 1.74 7.15 -11.25
CA ALA A 83 1.57 7.50 -9.86
C ALA A 83 0.48 8.56 -9.69
N VAL A 84 -0.29 8.43 -8.62
CA VAL A 84 -1.37 9.35 -8.25
C VAL A 84 -1.13 9.89 -6.84
N HIS A 85 -1.20 11.20 -6.71
CA HIS A 85 -1.08 11.89 -5.43
C HIS A 85 -2.42 12.50 -5.03
N VAL A 86 -2.98 12.03 -3.94
CA VAL A 86 -4.15 12.65 -3.31
C VAL A 86 -3.65 13.72 -2.35
N ARG A 87 -3.90 14.97 -2.71
CA ARG A 87 -3.45 16.12 -1.95
C ARG A 87 -4.59 17.11 -1.76
N ASP A 88 -4.80 17.53 -0.52
CA ASP A 88 -5.67 18.63 -0.12
C ASP A 88 -5.26 19.05 1.29
N ASP A 89 -5.19 20.34 1.56
CA ASP A 89 -4.83 20.86 2.88
C ASP A 89 -5.89 20.49 3.94
N ALA A 90 -7.14 20.30 3.53
CA ALA A 90 -8.22 19.83 4.38
C ALA A 90 -8.02 18.37 4.89
N LEU A 91 -7.08 17.62 4.34
CA LEU A 91 -6.73 16.27 4.78
C LEU A 91 -5.73 16.24 5.93
N HIS A 92 -5.21 17.41 6.35
CA HIS A 92 -4.31 17.49 7.50
C HIS A 92 -4.99 16.95 8.76
N GLY A 93 -4.28 16.17 9.56
CA GLY A 93 -4.80 15.56 10.77
C GLY A 93 -5.78 14.38 10.56
N SER A 94 -5.94 13.89 9.31
CA SER A 94 -6.77 12.71 9.03
C SER A 94 -6.30 11.50 9.82
N ASP A 95 -7.21 10.90 10.60
CA ASP A 95 -7.02 9.61 11.24
C ASP A 95 -7.10 8.44 10.24
N ALA A 96 -7.01 7.21 10.74
CA ALA A 96 -7.08 6.01 9.90
C ALA A 96 -8.44 5.86 9.18
N PHE A 97 -9.54 6.31 9.83
CA PHE A 97 -10.88 6.22 9.24
C PHE A 97 -11.03 7.21 8.07
N ALA A 98 -10.68 8.48 8.29
CA ALA A 98 -10.70 9.49 7.24
C ALA A 98 -9.75 9.14 6.10
N THR A 99 -8.52 8.71 6.42
CA THR A 99 -7.53 8.26 5.43
C THR A 99 -8.07 7.13 4.57
N SER A 100 -8.67 6.09 5.20
CA SER A 100 -9.22 4.96 4.44
C SER A 100 -10.40 5.35 3.56
N LEU A 101 -11.21 6.33 3.98
CA LEU A 101 -12.33 6.83 3.18
C LEU A 101 -11.84 7.51 1.90
N VAL A 102 -10.86 8.40 2.03
CA VAL A 102 -10.29 9.15 0.91
C VAL A 102 -9.55 8.21 -0.05
N LEU A 103 -8.73 7.30 0.48
CA LEU A 103 -8.02 6.32 -0.33
C LEU A 103 -8.99 5.37 -1.07
N ALA A 104 -10.06 4.90 -0.42
CA ALA A 104 -11.07 4.07 -1.07
C ALA A 104 -11.76 4.81 -2.23
N ALA A 105 -12.09 6.09 -2.05
CA ALA A 105 -12.66 6.92 -3.10
C ALA A 105 -11.69 7.10 -4.28
N ALA A 106 -10.40 7.31 -4.01
CA ALA A 106 -9.37 7.43 -5.04
C ALA A 106 -9.17 6.11 -5.81
N ILE A 107 -9.07 4.98 -5.09
CA ILE A 107 -8.95 3.64 -5.68
C ILE A 107 -10.16 3.32 -6.55
N GLY A 108 -11.37 3.63 -6.07
CA GLY A 108 -12.61 3.41 -6.84
C GLY A 108 -12.66 4.22 -8.14
N ARG A 109 -12.11 5.44 -8.14
CA ARG A 109 -12.01 6.29 -9.37
C ARG A 109 -10.95 5.79 -10.35
N LEU A 110 -9.85 5.25 -9.84
CA LEU A 110 -8.79 4.66 -10.68
C LEU A 110 -9.27 3.38 -11.37
N GLY A 111 -10.18 2.65 -10.73
CA GLY A 111 -10.47 1.26 -11.04
C GLY A 111 -9.29 0.38 -10.65
N PHE A 112 -9.55 -0.85 -10.28
CA PHE A 112 -8.50 -1.78 -9.84
C PHE A 112 -8.98 -3.23 -9.95
N ASP A 113 -8.03 -4.13 -10.09
CA ASP A 113 -8.21 -5.58 -9.97
C ASP A 113 -7.51 -6.10 -8.70
N LEU A 114 -6.41 -5.47 -8.31
CA LEU A 114 -5.63 -5.82 -7.15
C LEU A 114 -5.13 -4.55 -6.45
N VAL A 115 -5.28 -4.49 -5.14
CA VAL A 115 -4.64 -3.47 -4.30
C VAL A 115 -3.58 -4.13 -3.43
N LEU A 116 -2.37 -3.60 -3.47
CA LEU A 116 -1.25 -4.04 -2.63
C LEU A 116 -0.88 -2.94 -1.64
N THR A 117 -0.56 -3.33 -0.42
CA THR A 117 -0.16 -2.40 0.64
C THR A 117 0.94 -3.01 1.49
N GLY A 118 1.78 -2.20 2.10
CA GLY A 118 2.54 -2.62 3.26
C GLY A 118 1.61 -3.04 4.41
N MET A 119 2.09 -3.87 5.31
CA MET A 119 1.31 -4.31 6.47
C MET A 119 0.98 -3.18 7.45
N ALA A 120 1.86 -2.20 7.53
CA ALA A 120 1.75 -1.03 8.40
C ALA A 120 2.65 0.09 7.86
N SER A 121 2.52 1.30 8.36
CA SER A 121 3.47 2.38 8.09
C SER A 121 4.51 2.48 9.21
N THR A 122 5.72 2.89 8.88
CA THR A 122 6.83 2.99 9.84
C THR A 122 6.68 4.14 10.84
N ASP A 123 5.79 5.10 10.57
CA ASP A 123 5.49 6.23 11.46
C ASP A 123 4.38 5.96 12.49
N ALA A 124 3.26 5.38 12.07
CA ALA A 124 2.10 5.17 12.94
C ALA A 124 1.93 3.72 13.41
N GLY A 125 2.36 2.74 12.63
CA GLY A 125 2.38 1.32 13.00
C GLY A 125 1.01 0.66 13.23
N MET A 126 -0.10 1.34 12.95
CA MET A 126 -1.44 0.84 13.34
C MET A 126 -1.89 -0.42 12.59
N GLY A 127 -1.47 -0.63 11.35
CA GLY A 127 -1.82 -1.80 10.55
C GLY A 127 -3.29 -1.97 10.17
N VAL A 128 -4.16 -1.00 10.48
CA VAL A 128 -5.63 -1.12 10.31
C VAL A 128 -6.15 -0.60 8.96
N VAL A 129 -5.41 0.30 8.31
CA VAL A 129 -5.85 0.94 7.05
C VAL A 129 -6.19 -0.08 5.98
N PRO A 130 -5.39 -1.15 5.77
CA PRO A 130 -5.74 -2.17 4.78
C PRO A 130 -7.09 -2.84 5.04
N ALA A 131 -7.40 -3.18 6.29
CA ALA A 131 -8.68 -3.79 6.64
C ALA A 131 -9.86 -2.84 6.42
N LEU A 132 -9.70 -1.57 6.78
CA LEU A 132 -10.71 -0.54 6.53
C LEU A 132 -10.95 -0.33 5.02
N LEU A 133 -9.90 -0.41 4.21
CA LEU A 133 -10.02 -0.32 2.76
C LEU A 133 -10.74 -1.53 2.16
N ALA A 134 -10.41 -2.74 2.59
CA ALA A 134 -11.08 -3.95 2.13
C ALA A 134 -12.59 -3.88 2.37
N GLU A 135 -13.00 -3.45 3.56
CA GLU A 135 -14.41 -3.26 3.90
C GLU A 135 -15.07 -2.18 3.04
N ARG A 136 -14.44 -1.00 2.90
CA ARG A 136 -14.99 0.11 2.09
C ARG A 136 -15.10 -0.20 0.61
N LEU A 137 -14.17 -1.00 0.09
CA LEU A 137 -14.15 -1.42 -1.31
C LEU A 137 -15.00 -2.68 -1.55
N ALA A 138 -15.52 -3.28 -0.48
CA ALA A 138 -16.27 -4.55 -0.50
C ALA A 138 -15.51 -5.68 -1.21
N VAL A 139 -14.21 -5.83 -0.91
CA VAL A 139 -13.34 -6.82 -1.52
C VAL A 139 -12.75 -7.76 -0.47
N PRO A 140 -12.48 -9.04 -0.86
CA PRO A 140 -11.76 -9.95 0.02
C PRO A 140 -10.36 -9.43 0.33
N GLN A 141 -9.90 -9.70 1.55
CA GLN A 141 -8.58 -9.32 2.03
C GLN A 141 -7.77 -10.56 2.39
N VAL A 142 -6.49 -10.55 2.00
CA VAL A 142 -5.49 -11.50 2.48
C VAL A 142 -4.31 -10.72 3.07
N THR A 143 -3.88 -11.08 4.27
CA THR A 143 -2.91 -10.30 5.06
C THR A 143 -1.65 -11.08 5.36
N PHE A 144 -0.56 -10.34 5.64
CA PHE A 144 0.73 -10.88 6.06
C PHE A 144 1.38 -11.83 5.03
N ALA A 145 1.23 -11.52 3.74
CA ALA A 145 1.87 -12.28 2.69
C ALA A 145 3.41 -12.17 2.80
N GLY A 146 4.09 -13.29 2.93
CA GLY A 146 5.55 -13.39 2.78
C GLY A 146 5.95 -13.55 1.31
N ARG A 147 5.07 -14.18 0.53
CA ARG A 147 5.19 -14.33 -0.94
C ARG A 147 3.80 -14.28 -1.55
N LEU A 148 3.72 -13.73 -2.74
CA LEU A 148 2.51 -13.61 -3.53
C LEU A 148 2.72 -14.23 -4.90
N THR A 149 1.74 -15.00 -5.36
CA THR A 149 1.63 -15.45 -6.75
C THR A 149 0.23 -15.19 -7.28
N VAL A 150 0.14 -14.81 -8.56
CA VAL A 150 -1.13 -14.62 -9.26
C VAL A 150 -1.15 -15.55 -10.46
N SER A 151 -2.13 -16.45 -10.51
CA SER A 151 -2.28 -17.40 -11.62
C SER A 151 -3.76 -17.69 -11.89
N GLY A 152 -4.17 -17.65 -13.14
CA GLY A 152 -5.54 -17.99 -13.55
C GLY A 152 -6.64 -17.17 -12.88
N GLY A 153 -6.32 -15.93 -12.42
CA GLY A 153 -7.26 -15.09 -11.67
C GLY A 153 -7.40 -15.45 -10.19
N THR A 154 -6.56 -16.33 -9.68
CA THR A 154 -6.43 -16.65 -8.25
C THR A 154 -5.19 -15.99 -7.69
N VAL A 155 -5.33 -15.38 -6.52
CA VAL A 155 -4.21 -14.87 -5.73
C VAL A 155 -3.90 -15.90 -4.66
N GLU A 156 -2.67 -16.37 -4.62
CA GLU A 156 -2.16 -17.26 -3.60
C GLU A 156 -1.04 -16.57 -2.83
N ILE A 157 -1.10 -16.65 -1.52
CA ILE A 157 -0.04 -16.14 -0.64
C ILE A 157 0.53 -17.26 0.19
N LEU A 158 1.83 -17.17 0.45
CA LEU A 158 2.49 -17.89 1.53
C LEU A 158 2.55 -16.94 2.74
N ARG A 159 1.96 -17.37 3.84
CA ARG A 159 2.01 -16.67 5.12
C ARG A 159 2.90 -17.48 6.07
N ASP A 160 3.97 -16.88 6.54
CA ASP A 160 4.86 -17.48 7.51
C ASP A 160 4.69 -16.82 8.87
N SER A 161 4.46 -17.62 9.90
CA SER A 161 4.58 -17.24 11.29
C SER A 161 5.81 -17.92 11.93
N ASP A 162 6.04 -17.65 13.20
CA ASP A 162 7.19 -18.26 13.90
C ASP A 162 7.04 -19.79 14.05
N THR A 163 5.81 -20.29 13.95
CA THR A 163 5.49 -21.70 14.22
C THR A 163 4.86 -22.43 13.03
N VAL A 164 4.25 -21.71 12.09
CA VAL A 164 3.47 -22.32 10.99
C VAL A 164 3.68 -21.52 9.71
N SER A 165 3.86 -22.25 8.61
CA SER A 165 3.72 -21.71 7.24
C SER A 165 2.41 -22.21 6.66
N GLU A 166 1.59 -21.30 6.16
CA GLU A 166 0.31 -21.63 5.54
C GLU A 166 0.18 -21.00 4.15
N THR A 167 -0.42 -21.75 3.24
CA THR A 167 -0.81 -21.22 1.93
C THR A 167 -2.27 -20.82 1.98
N VAL A 168 -2.55 -19.55 1.68
CA VAL A 168 -3.91 -19.02 1.61
C VAL A 168 -4.20 -18.59 0.19
N ALA A 169 -5.24 -19.16 -0.41
CA ALA A 169 -5.70 -18.79 -1.73
C ALA A 169 -6.98 -17.98 -1.65
N GLY A 170 -6.98 -16.80 -2.27
CA GLY A 170 -8.15 -15.98 -2.51
C GLY A 170 -8.54 -16.08 -3.98
N GLY A 171 -9.64 -16.79 -4.28
CA GLY A 171 -10.14 -16.88 -5.65
C GLY A 171 -10.75 -15.54 -6.09
N ARG A 172 -10.32 -15.00 -7.23
CA ARG A 172 -11.12 -14.04 -7.99
C ARG A 172 -12.32 -14.80 -8.58
N ARG A 173 -13.53 -14.51 -8.13
CA ARG A 173 -14.66 -14.68 -9.04
C ARG A 173 -14.42 -13.75 -10.24
N ALA A 174 -14.71 -14.20 -11.46
CA ALA A 174 -14.57 -13.35 -12.64
C ALA A 174 -15.21 -11.98 -12.37
N GLY A 175 -14.42 -10.91 -12.41
CA GLY A 175 -14.86 -9.54 -12.10
C GLY A 175 -14.74 -9.07 -10.65
N SER A 176 -14.13 -9.83 -9.73
CA SER A 176 -13.87 -9.38 -8.36
C SER A 176 -12.44 -8.89 -8.17
N SER A 177 -12.31 -7.77 -7.48
CA SER A 177 -11.03 -7.18 -7.05
C SER A 177 -10.63 -7.74 -5.69
N GLY A 178 -9.37 -7.61 -5.31
CA GLY A 178 -8.87 -8.06 -4.01
C GLY A 178 -7.87 -7.09 -3.40
N LEU A 179 -7.69 -7.15 -2.09
CA LEU A 179 -6.70 -6.39 -1.36
C LEU A 179 -5.70 -7.32 -0.65
N LEU A 180 -4.45 -6.96 -0.73
CA LEU A 180 -3.34 -7.73 -0.19
C LEU A 180 -2.44 -6.86 0.65
N THR A 181 -2.05 -7.35 1.83
CA THR A 181 -0.98 -6.73 2.61
C THR A 181 0.26 -7.60 2.59
N HIS A 182 1.40 -7.01 2.33
CA HIS A 182 2.68 -7.69 2.32
C HIS A 182 3.43 -7.49 3.65
N ARG A 183 3.92 -8.58 4.24
CA ARG A 183 4.84 -8.55 5.38
C ARG A 183 6.26 -8.73 4.83
N GLY A 184 7.01 -7.63 4.71
CA GLY A 184 8.42 -7.73 4.35
C GLY A 184 9.18 -8.63 5.32
N ARG A 185 9.97 -9.56 4.81
CA ARG A 185 11.08 -10.15 5.55
C ARG A 185 12.33 -9.38 5.16
N LEU A 186 12.95 -8.74 6.13
CA LEU A 186 14.36 -8.38 6.02
C LEU A 186 15.14 -9.69 5.94
N ARG A 187 15.79 -9.95 4.82
CA ARG A 187 16.83 -10.97 4.71
C ARG A 187 18.17 -10.37 5.10
#